data_5093fd2a09f71cfcda4e346dec8ec769
#
_entry.id   5093fd2a09f71cfcda4e346dec8ec769
#
_cell.length_a   1.000
_cell.length_b   1.000
_cell.length_c   1.000
_cell.angle_alpha   90.00
_cell.angle_beta   90.00
_cell.angle_gamma   90.00
#
_symmetry.space_group_name_H-M   'P 1'
#
loop_
_entity.id
_entity.type
_entity.pdbx_description
1 polymer ?
#
loop_
_entity_poly.entity_id
_entity_poly.type
_entity_poly.pdbx_seq_one_letter_code
_entity_poly.pdbx_strand_id
1 'polypeptide(L)'
;IPLRLVGSEMCIRDRKKDLRIIEEYQKILRYRKKIKFVYQDKPKGTGDAVFKTKKFIKDKYFLMLLPDDLIIKKNCSKSMIRSHKIFKASVMASMSVNKKTVSRWGIFNLGKKLNKTDYLIKGVVEKPTIKKAPSNKAVIGRYILPKSIFSKLLNMKTGKGGEIHITDAIQSLINENEKFVAHNFLGKYLDCGTLKGYIESSKEISKLWNYVW
;
A
#
# COMPACT_ATOMS: atom_id res chain seq x y z
N ILE A 1 -4.51 -20.75 -8.68
CA ILE A 1 -5.12 -21.54 -7.60
C ILE A 1 -6.57 -21.08 -7.53
N PRO A 2 -7.56 -21.96 -7.82
CA PRO A 2 -8.94 -21.59 -7.59
C PRO A 2 -9.04 -21.16 -6.13
N LEU A 3 -9.62 -20.00 -5.86
CA LEU A 3 -9.93 -19.47 -4.54
C LEU A 3 -11.02 -20.35 -3.84
N ARG A 4 -10.78 -21.63 -3.76
CA ARG A 4 -11.28 -22.42 -2.67
C ARG A 4 -10.41 -22.03 -1.48
N LEU A 5 -10.93 -21.15 -0.66
CA LEU A 5 -10.46 -21.03 0.73
C LEU A 5 -10.61 -22.45 1.31
N VAL A 6 -9.53 -23.23 1.11
CA VAL A 6 -9.47 -24.62 1.57
C VAL A 6 -9.78 -24.59 3.06
N GLY A 7 -10.86 -25.24 3.44
CA GLY A 7 -11.31 -25.37 4.81
C GLY A 7 -12.37 -24.36 5.29
N SER A 8 -12.64 -23.24 4.58
CA SER A 8 -13.57 -22.25 5.11
C SER A 8 -15.01 -22.74 5.19
N GLU A 9 -15.52 -23.42 4.16
CA GLU A 9 -16.89 -23.94 4.19
C GLU A 9 -17.02 -25.16 5.10
N MET A 10 -16.01 -26.01 5.16
CA MET A 10 -16.00 -27.19 6.01
C MET A 10 -15.82 -26.84 7.49
N CYS A 11 -14.89 -25.95 7.82
CA CYS A 11 -14.71 -25.48 9.20
C CYS A 11 -15.91 -24.68 9.74
N ILE A 12 -16.63 -23.94 8.87
CA ILE A 12 -17.84 -23.21 9.27
C ILE A 12 -19.00 -24.18 9.47
N ARG A 13 -19.12 -25.26 8.69
CA ARG A 13 -20.12 -26.29 8.85
C ARG A 13 -19.97 -27.05 10.18
N ASP A 14 -18.73 -27.36 10.58
CA ASP A 14 -18.44 -28.07 11.82
C ASP A 14 -18.61 -27.22 13.08
N ARG A 15 -18.44 -25.90 12.94
CA ARG A 15 -18.63 -24.93 14.04
C ARG A 15 -19.96 -24.20 13.98
N LYS A 16 -21.04 -24.90 13.73
CA LYS A 16 -22.41 -24.36 13.56
C LYS A 16 -22.94 -23.46 14.70
N LYS A 17 -22.19 -23.26 15.77
CA LYS A 17 -22.63 -22.50 16.95
C LYS A 17 -22.00 -21.14 17.15
N ASP A 18 -20.95 -20.75 16.37
CA ASP A 18 -20.35 -19.42 16.53
C ASP A 18 -20.94 -18.43 15.53
N LEU A 19 -21.96 -17.71 15.95
CA LEU A 19 -22.65 -16.67 15.17
C LEU A 19 -21.67 -15.61 14.65
N ARG A 20 -20.58 -15.30 15.37
CA ARG A 20 -19.58 -14.31 14.98
C ARG A 20 -18.82 -14.76 13.73
N ILE A 21 -18.47 -16.04 13.63
CA ILE A 21 -17.81 -16.61 12.44
C ILE A 21 -18.75 -16.53 11.23
N ILE A 22 -20.03 -16.82 11.42
CA ILE A 22 -21.04 -16.73 10.35
C ILE A 22 -21.19 -15.28 9.87
N GLU A 23 -21.25 -14.31 10.77
CA GLU A 23 -21.33 -12.89 10.42
C GLU A 23 -20.08 -12.41 9.63
N GLU A 24 -18.87 -12.76 10.08
CA GLU A 24 -17.63 -12.43 9.37
C GLU A 24 -17.59 -13.08 7.99
N TYR A 25 -18.00 -14.33 7.85
CA TYR A 25 -18.09 -15.00 6.57
C TYR A 25 -19.08 -14.31 5.62
N GLN A 26 -20.26 -13.92 6.12
CA GLN A 26 -21.22 -13.17 5.32
C GLN A 26 -20.69 -11.80 4.87
N LYS A 27 -19.89 -11.12 5.71
CA LYS A 27 -19.19 -9.89 5.32
C LYS A 27 -18.22 -10.16 4.16
N ILE A 28 -17.40 -11.21 4.25
CA ILE A 28 -16.47 -11.63 3.20
C ILE A 28 -17.21 -11.90 1.88
N LEU A 29 -18.33 -12.64 1.93
CA LEU A 29 -19.14 -12.93 0.74
C LEU A 29 -19.70 -11.66 0.08
N ARG A 30 -20.14 -10.67 0.89
CA ARG A 30 -20.60 -9.37 0.37
C ARG A 30 -19.46 -8.60 -0.33
N TYR A 31 -18.24 -8.63 0.23
CA TYR A 31 -17.08 -8.03 -0.42
C TYR A 31 -16.68 -8.75 -1.70
N ARG A 32 -16.72 -10.09 -1.71
CA ARG A 32 -16.36 -10.90 -2.88
C ARG A 32 -17.12 -10.48 -4.15
N LYS A 33 -18.41 -10.14 -4.03
CA LYS A 33 -19.24 -9.65 -5.16
C LYS A 33 -18.75 -8.34 -5.76
N LYS A 34 -17.97 -7.55 -5.02
CA LYS A 34 -17.43 -6.23 -5.45
C LYS A 34 -16.00 -6.33 -5.96
N ILE A 35 -15.32 -7.46 -5.78
CA ILE A 35 -13.93 -7.66 -6.17
C ILE A 35 -13.87 -8.02 -7.66
N LYS A 36 -12.98 -7.37 -8.38
CA LYS A 36 -12.61 -7.71 -9.74
C LYS A 36 -11.14 -8.14 -9.76
N PHE A 37 -10.89 -9.31 -10.32
CA PHE A 37 -9.54 -9.83 -10.48
C PHE A 37 -8.96 -9.36 -11.80
N VAL A 38 -7.70 -8.92 -11.74
CA VAL A 38 -6.92 -8.54 -12.93
C VAL A 38 -5.63 -9.34 -12.89
N TYR A 39 -5.32 -9.99 -13.98
CA TYR A 39 -4.14 -10.86 -14.09
C TYR A 39 -2.98 -10.10 -14.73
N GLN A 40 -1.80 -10.36 -14.21
CA GLN A 40 -0.52 -9.95 -14.77
C GLN A 40 0.22 -11.23 -15.23
N ASP A 41 0.26 -11.47 -16.53
CA ASP A 41 0.80 -12.74 -17.07
C ASP A 41 2.32 -12.90 -16.85
N LYS A 42 3.03 -11.77 -16.80
CA LYS A 42 4.47 -11.71 -16.50
C LYS A 42 4.71 -10.70 -15.39
N PRO A 43 5.58 -10.98 -14.41
CA PRO A 43 5.88 -10.09 -13.29
C PRO A 43 6.74 -8.90 -13.74
N LYS A 44 6.10 -7.91 -14.37
CA LYS A 44 6.75 -6.69 -14.88
C LYS A 44 6.82 -5.54 -13.88
N GLY A 45 6.61 -5.81 -12.61
CA GLY A 45 6.66 -4.83 -11.53
C GLY A 45 5.31 -4.22 -11.14
N THR A 46 5.32 -3.40 -10.09
CA THR A 46 4.12 -2.81 -9.47
C THR A 46 3.42 -1.80 -10.38
N GLY A 47 4.17 -1.08 -11.21
CA GLY A 47 3.61 -0.13 -12.18
C GLY A 47 2.77 -0.82 -13.25
N ASP A 48 3.23 -1.95 -13.80
CA ASP A 48 2.47 -2.73 -14.77
C ASP A 48 1.20 -3.33 -14.14
N ALA A 49 1.30 -3.85 -12.91
CA ALA A 49 0.14 -4.36 -12.19
C ALA A 49 -0.94 -3.28 -12.03
N VAL A 50 -0.55 -2.07 -11.65
CA VAL A 50 -1.46 -0.93 -11.56
C VAL A 50 -2.01 -0.57 -12.94
N PHE A 51 -1.18 -0.53 -13.97
CA PHE A 51 -1.62 -0.21 -15.34
C PHE A 51 -2.71 -1.15 -15.86
N LYS A 52 -2.64 -2.45 -15.55
CA LYS A 52 -3.67 -3.43 -15.92
C LYS A 52 -5.05 -3.11 -15.33
N THR A 53 -5.11 -2.33 -14.24
CA THR A 53 -6.39 -1.93 -13.62
C THR A 53 -7.04 -0.72 -14.28
N LYS A 54 -6.39 -0.03 -15.24
CA LYS A 54 -6.81 1.24 -15.85
C LYS A 54 -8.29 1.27 -16.26
N LYS A 55 -8.78 0.17 -16.89
CA LYS A 55 -10.15 0.09 -17.39
C LYS A 55 -11.23 0.11 -16.29
N PHE A 56 -10.86 -0.20 -15.05
CA PHE A 56 -11.76 -0.24 -13.90
C PHE A 56 -11.77 1.06 -13.09
N ILE A 57 -10.74 1.91 -13.23
CA ILE A 57 -10.60 3.17 -12.50
C ILE A 57 -11.31 4.28 -13.27
N LYS A 58 -12.47 4.70 -12.75
CA LYS A 58 -13.29 5.77 -13.35
C LYS A 58 -13.08 7.12 -12.68
N ASP A 59 -12.82 7.11 -11.37
CA ASP A 59 -12.65 8.32 -10.56
C ASP A 59 -11.31 9.02 -10.83
N LYS A 60 -11.27 10.31 -10.48
CA LYS A 60 -10.06 11.15 -10.62
C LYS A 60 -8.90 10.65 -9.76
N TYR A 61 -9.20 10.07 -8.61
CA TYR A 61 -8.21 9.49 -7.68
C TYR A 61 -8.64 8.10 -7.25
N PHE A 62 -7.68 7.26 -6.94
CA PHE A 62 -7.93 5.93 -6.41
C PHE A 62 -6.94 5.58 -5.30
N LEU A 63 -7.34 4.65 -4.43
CA LEU A 63 -6.50 4.14 -3.36
C LEU A 63 -5.83 2.84 -3.82
N MET A 64 -4.50 2.82 -3.82
CA MET A 64 -3.69 1.63 -4.05
C MET A 64 -3.15 1.13 -2.71
N LEU A 65 -3.28 -0.17 -2.48
CA LEU A 65 -2.82 -0.85 -1.25
C LEU A 65 -1.96 -2.04 -1.64
N LEU A 66 -0.75 -2.12 -1.09
CA LEU A 66 0.05 -3.35 -1.15
C LEU A 66 -0.41 -4.28 -0.03
N PRO A 67 -0.70 -5.57 -0.34
CA PRO A 67 -1.30 -6.49 0.62
C PRO A 67 -0.35 -6.94 1.73
N ASP A 68 0.94 -6.90 1.47
CA ASP A 68 2.03 -7.27 2.38
C ASP A 68 2.43 -6.16 3.35
N ASP A 69 2.00 -4.92 3.11
CA ASP A 69 2.19 -3.78 4.01
C ASP A 69 0.98 -3.61 4.93
N LEU A 70 0.96 -4.25 6.08
CA LEU A 70 -0.16 -4.18 7.00
C LEU A 70 0.02 -3.08 8.04
N ILE A 71 -1.02 -2.26 8.27
CA ILE A 71 -1.01 -1.21 9.29
C ILE A 71 -2.18 -1.45 10.24
N ILE A 72 -1.85 -1.65 11.53
CA ILE A 72 -2.80 -1.96 12.60
C ILE A 72 -2.92 -0.81 13.61
N LYS A 73 -3.86 -0.93 14.56
CA LYS A 73 -4.21 0.02 15.64
C LYS A 73 -4.90 1.30 15.17
N LYS A 74 -4.55 1.87 14.03
CA LYS A 74 -5.17 3.07 13.45
C LYS A 74 -5.42 2.86 11.96
N ASN A 75 -6.52 3.40 11.46
CA ASN A 75 -6.87 3.30 10.05
C ASN A 75 -6.08 4.33 9.23
N CYS A 76 -4.96 3.90 8.67
CA CYS A 76 -4.07 4.71 7.83
C CYS A 76 -4.81 5.27 6.60
N SER A 77 -5.54 4.43 5.88
CA SER A 77 -6.25 4.87 4.67
C SER A 77 -7.26 5.99 4.95
N LYS A 78 -7.99 5.91 6.06
CA LYS A 78 -8.93 6.97 6.48
C LYS A 78 -8.20 8.28 6.78
N SER A 79 -7.03 8.25 7.42
CA SER A 79 -6.23 9.45 7.69
C SER A 79 -5.65 10.05 6.41
N MET A 80 -5.17 9.21 5.48
CA MET A 80 -4.70 9.65 4.17
C MET A 80 -5.80 10.32 3.34
N ILE A 81 -7.04 9.79 3.36
CA ILE A 81 -8.19 10.41 2.68
C ILE A 81 -8.48 11.81 3.26
N ARG A 82 -8.33 12.00 4.58
CA ARG A 82 -8.46 13.33 5.19
C ARG A 82 -7.37 14.29 4.69
N SER A 83 -6.11 13.86 4.68
CA SER A 83 -4.99 14.63 4.11
C SER A 83 -5.25 15.00 2.65
N HIS A 84 -5.68 14.03 1.84
CA HIS A 84 -6.05 14.26 0.44
C HIS A 84 -7.11 15.37 0.29
N LYS A 85 -8.17 15.31 1.09
CA LYS A 85 -9.26 16.32 1.06
C LYS A 85 -8.76 17.71 1.47
N ILE A 86 -7.91 17.79 2.51
CA ILE A 86 -7.37 19.07 3.01
C ILE A 86 -6.43 19.71 1.97
N PHE A 87 -5.49 18.94 1.44
CA PHE A 87 -4.45 19.49 0.57
C PHE A 87 -4.78 19.41 -0.93
N LYS A 88 -5.87 18.74 -1.30
CA LYS A 88 -6.28 18.47 -2.69
C LYS A 88 -5.11 17.90 -3.51
N ALA A 89 -4.37 16.96 -2.94
CA ALA A 89 -3.13 16.40 -3.44
C ALA A 89 -3.15 14.87 -3.38
N SER A 90 -2.33 14.22 -4.19
CA SER A 90 -2.00 12.81 -4.04
C SER A 90 -1.31 12.57 -2.71
N VAL A 91 -1.52 11.40 -2.10
CA VAL A 91 -0.98 11.12 -0.76
C VAL A 91 -0.29 9.76 -0.74
N MET A 92 0.87 9.70 -0.15
CA MET A 92 1.62 8.46 0.08
C MET A 92 1.85 8.27 1.57
N ALA A 93 1.64 7.04 2.06
CA ALA A 93 1.93 6.74 3.46
C ALA A 93 3.44 6.76 3.72
N SER A 94 3.81 7.29 4.87
CA SER A 94 5.20 7.46 5.30
C SER A 94 5.39 6.97 6.72
N MET A 95 6.54 6.37 6.98
CA MET A 95 7.02 6.11 8.35
C MET A 95 8.50 6.45 8.50
N SER A 96 8.91 6.69 9.76
CA SER A 96 10.34 6.84 10.06
C SER A 96 11.00 5.46 10.17
N VAL A 97 12.13 5.29 9.49
CA VAL A 97 12.95 4.08 9.57
C VAL A 97 14.32 4.37 10.13
N ASN A 98 15.02 3.33 10.58
CA ASN A 98 16.41 3.47 10.98
C ASN A 98 17.26 3.84 9.76
N LYS A 99 18.15 4.82 9.91
CA LYS A 99 19.06 5.25 8.83
C LYS A 99 19.88 4.10 8.22
N LYS A 100 20.23 3.10 9.02
CA LYS A 100 20.97 1.91 8.56
C LYS A 100 20.16 1.00 7.63
N THR A 101 18.81 1.15 7.59
CA THR A 101 17.92 0.28 6.82
C THR A 101 17.24 0.99 5.65
N VAL A 102 17.60 2.25 5.36
CA VAL A 102 16.98 3.05 4.28
C VAL A 102 17.09 2.39 2.91
N SER A 103 18.16 1.62 2.67
CA SER A 103 18.38 0.90 1.41
C SER A 103 17.36 -0.22 1.11
N ARG A 104 16.48 -0.53 2.06
CA ARG A 104 15.39 -1.49 1.88
C ARG A 104 14.12 -0.86 1.30
N TRP A 105 14.03 0.47 1.25
CA TRP A 105 12.80 1.23 1.04
C TRP A 105 12.96 2.27 -0.05
N GLY A 106 11.84 2.65 -0.67
CA GLY A 106 11.75 3.96 -1.30
C GLY A 106 11.80 5.04 -0.22
N ILE A 107 12.62 6.06 -0.40
CA ILE A 107 12.84 7.14 0.59
C ILE A 107 12.39 8.47 0.02
N PHE A 108 11.57 9.19 0.79
CA PHE A 108 11.08 10.51 0.41
C PHE A 108 12.18 11.57 0.46
N ASN A 109 12.28 12.34 -0.60
CA ASN A 109 12.85 13.69 -0.58
C ASN A 109 11.73 14.66 -0.18
N LEU A 110 11.77 15.15 1.06
CA LEU A 110 10.72 15.96 1.63
C LEU A 110 10.93 17.45 1.35
N GLY A 111 9.85 18.15 1.08
CA GLY A 111 9.76 19.59 1.02
C GLY A 111 9.19 20.20 2.31
N LYS A 112 8.35 21.23 2.14
CA LYS A 112 7.72 21.95 3.24
C LYS A 112 6.87 21.03 4.12
N LYS A 113 7.02 21.15 5.42
CA LYS A 113 6.11 20.56 6.41
C LYS A 113 4.77 21.32 6.36
N LEU A 114 3.69 20.59 6.16
CA LEU A 114 2.35 21.16 6.03
C LEU A 114 1.60 21.20 7.35
N ASN A 115 1.79 20.15 8.18
CA ASN A 115 1.25 20.05 9.54
C ASN A 115 2.06 19.03 10.37
N LYS A 116 1.51 18.51 11.47
CA LYS A 116 2.20 17.54 12.36
C LYS A 116 2.58 16.22 11.64
N THR A 117 1.78 15.79 10.67
CA THR A 117 1.90 14.48 10.02
C THR A 117 2.22 14.56 8.53
N ASP A 118 2.03 15.70 7.89
CA ASP A 118 2.05 15.83 6.45
C ASP A 118 3.19 16.72 5.96
N TYR A 119 3.86 16.26 4.89
CA TYR A 119 4.97 16.95 4.25
C TYR A 119 4.76 16.96 2.73
N LEU A 120 5.08 18.05 2.07
CA LEU A 120 5.16 18.09 0.62
C LEU A 120 6.29 17.18 0.14
N ILE A 121 6.05 16.39 -0.93
CA ILE A 121 7.06 15.54 -1.54
C ILE A 121 7.73 16.31 -2.69
N LYS A 122 9.07 16.33 -2.72
CA LYS A 122 9.89 16.81 -3.83
C LYS A 122 10.36 15.67 -4.74
N GLY A 123 10.36 14.45 -4.23
CA GLY A 123 10.74 13.26 -4.98
C GLY A 123 10.80 12.01 -4.11
N VAL A 124 11.02 10.89 -4.76
CA VAL A 124 11.21 9.58 -4.13
C VAL A 124 12.46 8.93 -4.74
N VAL A 125 13.33 8.38 -3.90
CA VAL A 125 14.52 7.64 -4.33
C VAL A 125 14.34 6.18 -3.94
N GLU A 126 14.32 5.30 -4.94
CA GLU A 126 14.14 3.86 -4.71
C GLU A 126 15.44 3.23 -4.21
N LYS A 127 15.35 2.59 -3.03
CA LYS A 127 16.44 1.83 -2.40
C LYS A 127 17.80 2.56 -2.45
N PRO A 128 17.91 3.79 -1.92
CA PRO A 128 19.15 4.55 -1.94
C PRO A 128 20.21 3.90 -1.04
N THR A 129 21.48 4.16 -1.34
CA THR A 129 22.53 3.90 -0.35
C THR A 129 22.35 4.82 0.86
N ILE A 130 22.88 4.44 2.03
CA ILE A 130 22.77 5.22 3.27
C ILE A 130 23.26 6.66 3.06
N LYS A 131 24.36 6.83 2.31
CA LYS A 131 24.95 8.15 2.00
C LYS A 131 24.10 9.00 1.07
N LYS A 132 23.28 8.38 0.19
CA LYS A 132 22.45 9.08 -0.83
C LYS A 132 20.99 9.22 -0.41
N ALA A 133 20.60 8.66 0.74
CA ALA A 133 19.23 8.75 1.22
C ALA A 133 18.87 10.20 1.60
N PRO A 134 17.86 10.82 0.97
CA PRO A 134 17.52 12.23 1.22
C PRO A 134 16.87 12.46 2.59
N SER A 135 16.37 11.40 3.23
CA SER A 135 15.77 11.43 4.57
C SER A 135 15.77 10.03 5.19
N ASN A 136 15.12 9.88 6.33
CA ASN A 136 14.78 8.57 6.91
C ASN A 136 13.28 8.29 6.87
N LYS A 137 12.54 8.95 5.99
CA LYS A 137 11.11 8.73 5.79
C LYS A 137 10.89 7.76 4.63
N ALA A 138 10.45 6.56 4.97
CA ALA A 138 10.20 5.50 4.00
C ALA A 138 8.78 5.57 3.43
N VAL A 139 8.68 5.17 2.17
CA VAL A 139 7.42 4.95 1.47
C VAL A 139 6.83 3.63 1.95
N ILE A 140 5.55 3.64 2.28
CA ILE A 140 4.79 2.44 2.65
C ILE A 140 3.68 2.23 1.63
N GLY A 141 3.37 0.98 1.35
CA GLY A 141 2.47 0.53 0.28
C GLY A 141 1.00 0.96 0.42
N ARG A 142 0.78 2.23 0.69
CA ARG A 142 -0.53 2.89 0.73
C ARG A 142 -0.42 4.21 -0.03
N TYR A 143 -1.21 4.34 -1.11
CA TYR A 143 -1.13 5.47 -2.01
C TYR A 143 -2.52 5.96 -2.39
N ILE A 144 -2.75 7.26 -2.40
CA ILE A 144 -3.86 7.89 -3.12
C ILE A 144 -3.25 8.50 -4.38
N LEU A 145 -3.53 7.90 -5.51
CA LEU A 145 -2.93 8.23 -6.80
C LEU A 145 -3.95 8.92 -7.72
N PRO A 146 -3.50 9.85 -8.56
CA PRO A 146 -4.35 10.47 -9.57
C PRO A 146 -4.47 9.52 -10.77
N LYS A 147 -5.58 9.61 -11.50
CA LYS A 147 -5.81 8.84 -12.74
C LYS A 147 -4.77 9.17 -13.83
N SER A 148 -4.16 10.35 -13.80
CA SER A 148 -3.06 10.76 -14.69
C SER A 148 -1.84 9.82 -14.62
N ILE A 149 -1.69 9.05 -13.52
CA ILE A 149 -0.61 8.05 -13.39
C ILE A 149 -0.60 7.05 -14.56
N PHE A 150 -1.76 6.69 -15.11
CA PHE A 150 -1.85 5.74 -16.20
C PHE A 150 -1.22 6.23 -17.51
N SER A 151 -1.19 7.54 -17.76
CA SER A 151 -0.49 8.10 -18.93
C SER A 151 1.03 7.94 -18.78
N LYS A 152 1.55 8.06 -17.55
CA LYS A 152 2.97 7.86 -17.29
C LYS A 152 3.37 6.39 -17.43
N LEU A 153 2.57 5.49 -16.86
CA LEU A 153 2.81 4.06 -16.93
C LEU A 153 2.75 3.50 -18.36
N LEU A 154 1.94 4.09 -19.25
CA LEU A 154 1.82 3.64 -20.64
C LEU A 154 3.14 3.73 -21.40
N ASN A 155 3.91 4.79 -21.17
CA ASN A 155 5.13 5.11 -21.91
C ASN A 155 6.41 4.78 -21.15
N MET A 156 6.29 4.14 -19.98
CA MET A 156 7.46 3.81 -19.17
C MET A 156 8.25 2.66 -19.76
N LYS A 157 9.54 2.89 -19.92
CA LYS A 157 10.52 1.82 -20.14
C LYS A 157 10.75 1.08 -18.82
N THR A 158 11.12 -0.18 -18.93
CA THR A 158 11.53 -0.97 -17.76
C THR A 158 12.75 -0.31 -17.09
N GLY A 159 12.65 -0.10 -15.79
CA GLY A 159 13.70 0.48 -14.98
C GLY A 159 14.68 -0.57 -14.43
N LYS A 160 15.25 -0.30 -13.27
CA LYS A 160 16.18 -1.19 -12.58
C LYS A 160 15.54 -2.58 -12.36
N GLY A 161 16.24 -3.64 -12.76
CA GLY A 161 15.75 -5.01 -12.65
C GLY A 161 14.77 -5.44 -13.76
N GLY A 162 14.56 -4.65 -14.82
CA GLY A 162 13.61 -4.98 -15.89
C GLY A 162 12.14 -4.77 -15.50
N GLU A 163 11.87 -4.09 -14.38
CA GLU A 163 10.54 -3.86 -13.84
C GLU A 163 10.07 -2.41 -14.04
N ILE A 164 8.77 -2.22 -14.12
CA ILE A 164 8.11 -0.91 -14.12
C ILE A 164 7.71 -0.59 -12.69
N HIS A 165 8.43 0.33 -12.06
CA HIS A 165 8.15 0.74 -10.68
C HIS A 165 7.12 1.86 -10.66
N ILE A 166 6.13 1.74 -9.77
CA ILE A 166 5.13 2.79 -9.58
C ILE A 166 5.77 4.11 -9.09
N THR A 167 6.87 4.02 -8.35
CA THR A 167 7.62 5.18 -7.84
C THR A 167 8.21 6.04 -8.95
N ASP A 168 8.61 5.44 -10.08
CA ASP A 168 9.14 6.19 -11.23
C ASP A 168 8.03 6.99 -11.93
N ALA A 169 6.83 6.41 -12.05
CA ALA A 169 5.67 7.13 -12.57
C ALA A 169 5.24 8.27 -11.64
N ILE A 170 5.29 8.06 -10.33
CA ILE A 170 5.04 9.10 -9.33
C ILE A 170 6.08 10.23 -9.46
N GLN A 171 7.36 9.89 -9.60
CA GLN A 171 8.42 10.89 -9.79
C GLN A 171 8.19 11.73 -11.06
N SER A 172 7.75 11.09 -12.16
CA SER A 172 7.39 11.80 -13.39
C SER A 172 6.27 12.83 -13.16
N LEU A 173 5.22 12.46 -12.42
CA LEU A 173 4.13 13.38 -12.07
C LEU A 173 4.58 14.52 -11.15
N ILE A 174 5.48 14.26 -10.20
CA ILE A 174 6.05 15.29 -9.33
C ILE A 174 6.86 16.29 -10.16
N ASN A 175 7.64 15.81 -11.14
CA ASN A 175 8.42 16.66 -12.05
C ASN A 175 7.52 17.55 -12.93
N GLU A 176 6.26 17.15 -13.16
CA GLU A 176 5.24 17.94 -13.85
C GLU A 176 4.41 18.82 -12.90
N ASN A 177 4.91 19.06 -11.69
CA ASN A 177 4.29 19.89 -10.66
C ASN A 177 2.98 19.31 -10.07
N GLU A 178 2.68 18.03 -10.26
CA GLU A 178 1.59 17.38 -9.54
C GLU A 178 1.93 17.34 -8.04
N LYS A 179 0.97 17.75 -7.21
CA LYS A 179 1.16 17.78 -5.75
C LYS A 179 1.06 16.40 -5.13
N PHE A 180 2.12 16.00 -4.44
CA PHE A 180 2.17 14.79 -3.62
C PHE A 180 2.51 15.13 -2.15
N VAL A 181 1.83 14.46 -1.23
CA VAL A 181 1.99 14.63 0.22
C VAL A 181 2.41 13.31 0.85
N ALA A 182 3.49 13.33 1.61
CA ALA A 182 3.88 12.22 2.48
C ALA A 182 3.12 12.35 3.80
N HIS A 183 2.25 11.37 4.09
CA HIS A 183 1.46 11.31 5.31
C HIS A 183 2.12 10.35 6.31
N ASN A 184 2.70 10.89 7.39
CA ASN A 184 3.27 10.08 8.46
C ASN A 184 2.13 9.52 9.32
N PHE A 185 1.69 8.31 9.01
CA PHE A 185 0.54 7.69 9.65
C PHE A 185 0.80 7.35 11.13
N LEU A 186 -0.29 7.32 11.88
CA LEU A 186 -0.31 6.78 13.24
C LEU A 186 -0.74 5.31 13.18
N GLY A 187 -0.08 4.46 13.95
CA GLY A 187 -0.36 3.03 13.98
C GLY A 187 0.92 2.21 14.00
N LYS A 188 0.78 0.91 13.96
CA LYS A 188 1.90 -0.03 13.90
C LYS A 188 1.97 -0.64 12.51
N TYR A 189 3.11 -0.48 11.86
CA TYR A 189 3.43 -1.12 10.59
C TYR A 189 3.91 -2.56 10.84
N LEU A 190 3.43 -3.47 10.01
CA LEU A 190 3.80 -4.88 9.99
C LEU A 190 4.19 -5.24 8.56
N ASP A 191 5.43 -5.69 8.39
CA ASP A 191 5.98 -6.17 7.12
C ASP A 191 5.60 -7.65 6.94
N CYS A 192 4.70 -7.94 6.00
CA CYS A 192 4.30 -9.31 5.67
C CYS A 192 4.93 -9.80 4.35
N GLY A 193 5.79 -9.01 3.72
CA GLY A 193 6.43 -9.32 2.43
C GLY A 193 7.63 -10.26 2.53
N THR A 194 8.14 -10.53 3.75
CA THR A 194 9.22 -11.48 3.99
C THR A 194 8.77 -12.59 4.94
N LEU A 195 9.35 -13.79 4.85
CA LEU A 195 8.99 -14.89 5.75
C LEU A 195 9.18 -14.50 7.23
N LYS A 196 10.31 -13.86 7.55
CA LYS A 196 10.58 -13.36 8.90
C LYS A 196 9.54 -12.32 9.33
N GLY A 197 9.29 -11.33 8.50
CA GLY A 197 8.31 -10.28 8.76
C GLY A 197 6.89 -10.84 8.91
N TYR A 198 6.51 -11.82 8.09
CA TYR A 198 5.22 -12.51 8.21
C TYR A 198 5.05 -13.21 9.56
N ILE A 199 6.07 -13.96 10.02
CA ILE A 199 6.05 -14.64 11.33
C ILE A 199 5.97 -13.61 12.48
N GLU A 200 6.76 -12.55 12.43
CA GLU A 200 6.73 -11.48 13.43
C GLU A 200 5.37 -10.76 13.45
N SER A 201 4.82 -10.47 12.29
CA SER A 201 3.50 -9.84 12.12
C SER A 201 2.38 -10.72 12.67
N SER A 202 2.42 -12.02 12.40
CA SER A 202 1.44 -12.99 12.92
C SER A 202 1.45 -13.04 14.44
N LYS A 203 2.64 -13.03 15.08
CA LYS A 203 2.79 -12.95 16.54
C LYS A 203 2.20 -11.66 17.12
N GLU A 204 2.35 -10.53 16.42
CA GLU A 204 1.78 -9.26 16.88
C GLU A 204 0.26 -9.22 16.72
N ILE A 205 -0.27 -9.78 15.65
CA ILE A 205 -1.72 -9.87 15.42
C ILE A 205 -2.35 -10.79 16.46
N SER A 206 -1.75 -11.93 16.76
CA SER A 206 -2.29 -12.87 17.76
C SER A 206 -2.47 -12.26 19.14
N LYS A 207 -1.61 -11.28 19.53
CA LYS A 207 -1.75 -10.54 20.79
C LYS A 207 -2.97 -9.60 20.81
N LEU A 208 -3.45 -9.17 19.64
CA LEU A 208 -4.60 -8.26 19.53
C LEU A 208 -5.93 -9.04 19.50
N TRP A 209 -5.86 -10.30 19.19
CA TRP A 209 -6.99 -11.17 19.09
C TRP A 209 -6.95 -12.10 20.29
N ASN A 210 -7.73 -11.79 21.33
CA ASN A 210 -7.97 -12.72 22.42
C ASN A 210 -8.78 -13.91 21.89
N TYR A 211 -8.17 -14.71 21.01
CA TYR A 211 -8.72 -16.01 20.67
C TYR A 211 -8.39 -16.98 21.80
N VAL A 212 -9.35 -17.17 22.63
CA VAL A 212 -9.46 -18.39 23.40
C VAL A 212 -9.95 -19.43 22.40
N TRP A 213 -9.09 -20.34 22.02
CA TRP A 213 -9.47 -21.58 21.34
C TRP A 213 -10.19 -22.50 22.30
#